data_5ff7905f484bc068b1ea1040276be941
#
_entry.id   5ff7905f484bc068b1ea1040276be941
#
_cell.length_a   1.000
_cell.length_b   1.000
_cell.length_c   1.000
_cell.angle_alpha   90.00
_cell.angle_beta   90.00
_cell.angle_gamma   90.00
#
_symmetry.space_group_name_H-M   'P 1'
#
loop_
_entity.id
_entity.type
_entity.pdbx_description
1 polymer ?
#
loop_
_entity_poly.entity_id
_entity_poly.type
_entity_poly.pdbx_seq_one_letter_code
_entity_poly.pdbx_strand_id
1 'polypeptide(L)'
;MYYKWNKSRAEDHIDSLCEAVEEVTIKEYTRDKNLSSIKVNEAYSMNAVHLYVDILNLEGILTTANGTESSTTHKRAIRFFDSHVRAIKFILDRTDSIFVDFHNQRLHAVIAKPYGDESEKDRIDKAIAIADLIIESVKQKREVDGDEAIEAADIRIGIDTGLALAVNNGRRSNREPLFLGDPANHAAKHACGSNVGIYLTTNARKVIGLNLDETTDTKKVKLKSNEIETSKNAADLDLTCDDVMNELKNNDKKLNDFSFSRTTPPLKDLDFDDLYYKSAKHQEIVSIYADIDGFTNFVSANINSDEGKKDIVRALHVLRSEMDSTLSNDYKGRRVRFIGDCLHGLICEGSHVETHADKSVDVATEAVAGIRSSFNMCLDKLNEFFAIDGIDDLGLAIGYEIGDVSLTRVGKRNDKRWFHLFEQLKAYL
;
A
#
# COMPACT_ATOMS: atom_id res chain seq x y z
N MET A 1 5.41 -32.32 -8.53
CA MET A 1 6.71 -31.67 -8.86
C MET A 1 7.23 -31.14 -7.55
N TYR A 2 8.46 -31.47 -7.13
CA TYR A 2 9.02 -30.90 -5.91
C TYR A 2 9.63 -29.52 -6.27
N TYR A 3 9.13 -28.47 -5.71
CA TYR A 3 9.75 -27.15 -5.77
C TYR A 3 10.92 -27.13 -4.81
N LYS A 4 11.98 -26.42 -5.15
CA LYS A 4 13.19 -26.34 -4.34
C LYS A 4 13.88 -25.01 -4.58
N TRP A 5 14.32 -24.37 -3.50
CA TRP A 5 15.19 -23.20 -3.60
C TRP A 5 16.47 -23.53 -4.39
N ASN A 6 16.76 -22.67 -5.34
CA ASN A 6 17.93 -22.80 -6.21
C ASN A 6 19.00 -21.77 -5.84
N LYS A 7 19.99 -22.21 -5.06
CA LYS A 7 21.07 -21.36 -4.58
C LYS A 7 21.83 -20.66 -5.71
N SER A 8 22.21 -21.39 -6.77
CA SER A 8 22.98 -20.80 -7.88
C SER A 8 22.16 -19.75 -8.63
N ARG A 9 20.86 -20.02 -8.89
CA ARG A 9 19.96 -19.02 -9.49
C ARG A 9 19.87 -17.76 -8.61
N ALA A 10 19.78 -17.92 -7.28
CA ALA A 10 19.71 -16.82 -6.35
C ALA A 10 20.99 -15.99 -6.38
N GLU A 11 22.15 -16.64 -6.33
CA GLU A 11 23.49 -16.00 -6.37
C GLU A 11 23.67 -15.17 -7.65
N ASP A 12 23.46 -15.79 -8.83
CA ASP A 12 23.57 -15.12 -10.13
C ASP A 12 22.59 -13.92 -10.24
N HIS A 13 21.38 -14.07 -9.72
CA HIS A 13 20.37 -13.01 -9.78
C HIS A 13 20.70 -11.85 -8.83
N ILE A 14 21.18 -12.14 -7.61
CA ILE A 14 21.58 -11.11 -6.65
C ILE A 14 22.75 -10.30 -7.19
N ASP A 15 23.76 -10.94 -7.78
CA ASP A 15 24.91 -10.26 -8.40
C ASP A 15 24.42 -9.30 -9.51
N SER A 16 23.51 -9.76 -10.38
CA SER A 16 22.91 -8.90 -11.41
C SER A 16 22.06 -7.75 -10.84
N LEU A 17 21.38 -7.94 -9.70
CA LEU A 17 20.64 -6.88 -9.03
C LEU A 17 21.58 -5.84 -8.41
N CYS A 18 22.70 -6.26 -7.81
CA CYS A 18 23.72 -5.36 -7.27
C CYS A 18 24.34 -4.51 -8.39
N GLU A 19 24.70 -5.12 -9.52
CA GLU A 19 25.20 -4.40 -10.70
C GLU A 19 24.19 -3.34 -11.21
N ALA A 20 22.89 -3.66 -11.21
CA ALA A 20 21.85 -2.74 -11.66
C ALA A 20 21.69 -1.49 -10.78
N VAL A 21 22.16 -1.53 -9.54
CA VAL A 21 22.12 -0.41 -8.57
C VAL A 21 23.52 0.04 -8.12
N GLU A 22 24.56 -0.32 -8.85
CA GLU A 22 25.93 0.15 -8.57
C GLU A 22 25.96 1.68 -8.54
N GLU A 23 25.41 2.32 -9.59
CA GLU A 23 25.28 3.77 -9.66
C GLU A 23 23.84 4.20 -9.40
N VAL A 24 23.55 4.72 -8.21
CA VAL A 24 22.26 5.30 -7.85
C VAL A 24 22.29 6.82 -7.98
N THR A 25 21.26 7.39 -8.61
CA THR A 25 21.09 8.83 -8.75
C THR A 25 19.94 9.32 -7.86
N ILE A 26 20.25 10.25 -6.94
CA ILE A 26 19.27 10.97 -6.12
C ILE A 26 19.00 12.32 -6.74
N LYS A 27 17.73 12.68 -6.91
CA LYS A 27 17.26 13.96 -7.48
C LYS A 27 16.31 14.65 -6.54
N GLU A 28 16.34 15.99 -6.52
CA GLU A 28 15.34 16.76 -5.79
C GLU A 28 14.03 16.86 -6.60
N TYR A 29 12.90 16.70 -5.91
CA TYR A 29 11.56 16.82 -6.49
C TYR A 29 11.02 18.24 -6.33
N THR A 30 11.40 19.11 -7.23
CA THR A 30 11.10 20.56 -7.21
C THR A 30 10.07 20.98 -8.25
N ARG A 31 9.59 20.08 -9.07
CA ARG A 31 8.59 20.30 -10.12
C ARG A 31 7.92 18.99 -10.51
N ASP A 32 6.80 19.08 -11.24
CA ASP A 32 6.10 17.89 -11.73
C ASP A 32 7.02 16.93 -12.47
N LYS A 33 6.99 15.68 -12.02
CA LYS A 33 7.67 14.54 -12.59
C LYS A 33 6.73 13.35 -12.62
N ASN A 34 6.84 12.56 -13.66
CA ASN A 34 6.15 11.30 -13.72
C ASN A 34 6.84 10.27 -12.81
N LEU A 35 6.38 10.20 -11.55
CA LEU A 35 6.93 9.26 -10.56
C LEU A 35 6.66 7.79 -10.92
N SER A 36 5.74 7.50 -11.85
CA SER A 36 5.54 6.13 -12.35
C SER A 36 6.70 5.62 -13.24
N SER A 37 7.62 6.49 -13.63
CA SER A 37 8.78 6.15 -14.47
C SER A 37 10.12 6.14 -13.74
N ILE A 38 10.12 6.19 -12.41
CA ILE A 38 11.36 6.09 -11.60
C ILE A 38 12.10 4.79 -11.95
N LYS A 39 13.38 4.89 -12.32
CA LYS A 39 14.21 3.72 -12.60
C LYS A 39 14.59 3.01 -11.30
N VAL A 40 15.06 1.76 -11.40
CA VAL A 40 15.48 0.96 -10.23
C VAL A 40 16.67 1.58 -9.48
N ASN A 41 17.50 2.33 -10.19
CA ASN A 41 18.69 3.03 -9.67
C ASN A 41 18.47 4.57 -9.60
N GLU A 42 17.24 5.01 -9.41
CA GLU A 42 16.87 6.42 -9.32
C GLU A 42 15.91 6.65 -8.15
N ALA A 43 16.05 7.77 -7.47
CA ALA A 43 15.12 8.21 -6.45
C ALA A 43 14.94 9.74 -6.46
N TYR A 44 13.82 10.19 -5.88
CA TYR A 44 13.53 11.61 -5.68
C TYR A 44 13.41 11.92 -4.20
N SER A 45 14.21 12.87 -3.73
CA SER A 45 14.14 13.43 -2.38
C SER A 45 13.15 14.59 -2.36
N MET A 46 12.27 14.66 -1.38
CA MET A 46 11.29 15.75 -1.25
C MET A 46 10.80 15.92 0.18
N ASN A 47 10.46 17.16 0.54
CA ASN A 47 9.61 17.46 1.68
C ASN A 47 8.14 17.42 1.22
N ALA A 48 7.34 16.55 1.82
CA ALA A 48 5.95 16.36 1.43
C ALA A 48 5.07 16.02 2.64
N VAL A 49 3.77 16.22 2.48
CA VAL A 49 2.77 15.78 3.46
C VAL A 49 2.25 14.41 3.06
N HIS A 50 2.30 13.47 4.00
CA HIS A 50 1.77 12.12 3.87
C HIS A 50 0.41 12.02 4.54
N LEU A 51 -0.55 11.46 3.83
CA LEU A 51 -1.91 11.26 4.28
C LEU A 51 -2.26 9.78 4.15
N TYR A 52 -2.60 9.14 5.27
CA TYR A 52 -3.11 7.78 5.31
C TYR A 52 -4.58 7.77 5.68
N VAL A 53 -5.40 7.09 4.88
CA VAL A 53 -6.83 6.91 5.10
C VAL A 53 -7.07 5.45 5.50
N ASP A 54 -7.60 5.21 6.69
CA ASP A 54 -7.95 3.87 7.18
C ASP A 54 -9.48 3.73 7.24
N ILE A 55 -10.02 2.65 6.66
CA ILE A 55 -11.44 2.32 6.64
C ILE A 55 -11.72 1.36 7.80
N LEU A 56 -12.42 1.83 8.84
CA LEU A 56 -12.54 1.13 10.12
C LEU A 56 -13.61 0.05 10.16
N ASN A 57 -14.66 0.14 9.33
CA ASN A 57 -15.84 -0.74 9.40
C ASN A 57 -15.84 -1.89 8.39
N LEU A 58 -14.67 -2.26 7.85
CA LEU A 58 -14.55 -3.32 6.86
C LEU A 58 -15.00 -4.69 7.38
N GLU A 59 -14.66 -5.03 8.61
CA GLU A 59 -15.02 -6.33 9.20
C GLU A 59 -16.54 -6.56 9.15
N GLY A 60 -17.34 -5.54 9.48
CA GLY A 60 -18.81 -5.59 9.38
C GLY A 60 -19.34 -5.72 7.94
N ILE A 61 -18.54 -5.34 6.94
CA ILE A 61 -18.88 -5.50 5.51
C ILE A 61 -18.52 -6.92 5.03
N LEU A 62 -17.39 -7.46 5.47
CA LEU A 62 -16.88 -8.79 5.08
C LEU A 62 -17.61 -9.95 5.74
N THR A 63 -18.26 -9.73 6.88
CA THR A 63 -18.89 -10.80 7.64
C THR A 63 -20.42 -10.76 7.57
N THR A 64 -21.04 -11.91 7.77
CA THR A 64 -22.47 -12.01 8.04
C THR A 64 -22.78 -11.63 9.50
N ALA A 65 -24.08 -11.51 9.85
CA ALA A 65 -24.51 -11.26 11.22
C ALA A 65 -23.97 -12.33 12.23
N ASN A 66 -23.59 -13.50 11.76
CA ASN A 66 -23.02 -14.57 12.58
C ASN A 66 -21.47 -14.57 12.57
N GLY A 67 -20.85 -13.53 12.04
CA GLY A 67 -19.38 -13.41 11.99
C GLY A 67 -18.68 -14.33 10.98
N THR A 68 -19.40 -14.86 9.98
CA THR A 68 -18.82 -15.72 8.93
C THR A 68 -18.64 -14.97 7.63
N GLU A 69 -17.56 -15.28 6.92
CA GLU A 69 -17.32 -14.80 5.55
C GLU A 69 -17.94 -15.74 4.51
N SER A 70 -18.20 -15.19 3.32
CA SER A 70 -18.76 -15.95 2.20
C SER A 70 -18.48 -15.23 0.88
N SER A 71 -18.67 -15.90 -0.24
CA SER A 71 -18.59 -15.26 -1.56
C SER A 71 -19.54 -14.07 -1.71
N THR A 72 -20.69 -14.08 -1.02
CA THR A 72 -21.64 -12.96 -1.02
C THR A 72 -21.10 -11.75 -0.26
N THR A 73 -20.50 -11.98 0.92
CA THR A 73 -19.90 -10.88 1.70
C THR A 73 -18.67 -10.32 1.00
N HIS A 74 -17.88 -11.14 0.31
CA HIS A 74 -16.77 -10.68 -0.52
C HIS A 74 -17.26 -9.81 -1.69
N LYS A 75 -18.36 -10.16 -2.37
CA LYS A 75 -18.95 -9.30 -3.40
C LYS A 75 -19.38 -7.94 -2.84
N ARG A 76 -20.02 -7.93 -1.66
CA ARG A 76 -20.42 -6.71 -0.96
C ARG A 76 -19.19 -5.84 -0.62
N ALA A 77 -18.11 -6.44 -0.13
CA ALA A 77 -16.87 -5.75 0.17
C ALA A 77 -16.20 -5.16 -1.09
N ILE A 78 -16.18 -5.90 -2.21
CA ILE A 78 -15.67 -5.42 -3.49
C ILE A 78 -16.43 -4.17 -3.95
N ARG A 79 -17.78 -4.18 -3.86
CA ARG A 79 -18.61 -3.01 -4.20
C ARG A 79 -18.32 -1.82 -3.29
N PHE A 80 -18.26 -2.09 -1.99
CA PHE A 80 -17.96 -1.08 -0.97
C PHE A 80 -16.63 -0.38 -1.27
N PHE A 81 -15.56 -1.15 -1.46
CA PHE A 81 -14.27 -0.58 -1.77
C PHE A 81 -14.22 0.12 -3.12
N ASP A 82 -14.78 -0.49 -4.17
CA ASP A 82 -14.76 0.12 -5.51
C ASP A 82 -15.35 1.53 -5.48
N SER A 83 -16.47 1.70 -4.80
CA SER A 83 -17.13 2.99 -4.71
C SER A 83 -16.36 4.01 -3.84
N HIS A 84 -15.92 3.61 -2.63
CA HIS A 84 -15.24 4.53 -1.73
C HIS A 84 -13.84 4.93 -2.24
N VAL A 85 -13.10 3.97 -2.78
CA VAL A 85 -11.79 4.23 -3.36
C VAL A 85 -11.89 5.14 -4.60
N ARG A 86 -12.95 5.00 -5.42
CA ARG A 86 -13.21 5.94 -6.53
C ARG A 86 -13.47 7.36 -6.04
N ALA A 87 -14.24 7.51 -4.95
CA ALA A 87 -14.47 8.82 -4.33
C ALA A 87 -13.16 9.46 -3.91
N ILE A 88 -12.35 8.73 -3.14
CA ILE A 88 -11.06 9.23 -2.65
C ILE A 88 -10.13 9.57 -3.82
N LYS A 89 -10.05 8.68 -4.81
CA LYS A 89 -9.20 8.95 -5.99
C LYS A 89 -9.66 10.16 -6.77
N PHE A 90 -10.95 10.34 -6.97
CA PHE A 90 -11.48 11.53 -7.65
C PHE A 90 -11.06 12.81 -6.92
N ILE A 91 -11.14 12.83 -5.59
CA ILE A 91 -10.68 13.95 -4.76
C ILE A 91 -9.17 14.18 -4.95
N LEU A 92 -8.36 13.13 -4.86
CA LEU A 92 -6.90 13.24 -5.02
C LEU A 92 -6.50 13.74 -6.41
N ASP A 93 -7.13 13.21 -7.47
CA ASP A 93 -6.84 13.62 -8.85
C ASP A 93 -7.23 15.11 -9.08
N ARG A 94 -8.38 15.56 -8.52
CA ARG A 94 -8.87 16.93 -8.66
C ARG A 94 -8.10 17.94 -7.80
N THR A 95 -7.45 17.48 -6.75
CA THR A 95 -6.62 18.30 -5.87
C THR A 95 -5.12 18.21 -6.18
N ASP A 96 -4.76 17.60 -7.33
CA ASP A 96 -3.37 17.41 -7.75
C ASP A 96 -2.50 16.78 -6.65
N SER A 97 -3.03 15.72 -6.03
CA SER A 97 -2.38 14.93 -4.99
C SER A 97 -1.92 13.59 -5.56
N ILE A 98 -0.80 13.08 -5.08
CA ILE A 98 -0.22 11.83 -5.55
C ILE A 98 -0.90 10.69 -4.82
N PHE A 99 -1.63 9.85 -5.56
CA PHE A 99 -2.05 8.56 -5.05
C PHE A 99 -0.87 7.60 -5.06
N VAL A 100 -0.58 6.98 -3.93
CA VAL A 100 0.58 6.08 -3.78
C VAL A 100 0.15 4.62 -3.84
N ASP A 101 -0.66 4.18 -2.88
CA ASP A 101 -1.09 2.78 -2.78
C ASP A 101 -2.40 2.65 -1.99
N PHE A 102 -3.04 1.49 -2.14
CA PHE A 102 -4.14 1.06 -1.29
C PHE A 102 -3.97 -0.43 -0.96
N HIS A 103 -3.84 -0.75 0.30
CA HIS A 103 -3.66 -2.12 0.81
C HIS A 103 -4.29 -2.25 2.20
N ASN A 104 -4.73 -3.44 2.56
CA ASN A 104 -5.27 -3.74 3.90
C ASN A 104 -6.21 -2.65 4.43
N GLN A 105 -7.22 -2.23 3.63
CA GLN A 105 -8.16 -1.14 3.93
C GLN A 105 -7.55 0.26 4.09
N ARG A 106 -6.26 0.43 3.84
CA ARG A 106 -5.54 1.70 3.98
C ARG A 106 -5.13 2.26 2.64
N LEU A 107 -5.37 3.55 2.46
CA LEU A 107 -4.93 4.31 1.29
C LEU A 107 -3.84 5.28 1.72
N HIS A 108 -2.76 5.33 0.95
CA HIS A 108 -1.70 6.31 1.11
C HIS A 108 -1.73 7.34 -0.02
N ALA A 109 -1.69 8.61 0.34
CA ALA A 109 -1.56 9.73 -0.59
C ALA A 109 -0.47 10.70 -0.12
N VAL A 110 0.09 11.45 -1.09
CA VAL A 110 1.14 12.43 -0.83
C VAL A 110 0.76 13.77 -1.46
N ILE A 111 0.88 14.83 -0.68
CA ILE A 111 0.71 16.22 -1.12
C ILE A 111 2.09 16.86 -1.19
N ALA A 112 2.61 17.02 -2.41
CA ALA A 112 3.93 17.60 -2.69
C ALA A 112 3.86 19.07 -3.10
N LYS A 113 2.67 19.59 -3.43
CA LYS A 113 2.45 20.96 -3.92
C LYS A 113 1.67 21.80 -2.91
N PRO A 114 2.04 23.10 -2.79
CA PRO A 114 3.11 23.82 -3.47
C PRO A 114 4.50 23.30 -3.10
N TYR A 115 5.46 23.42 -4.02
CA TYR A 115 6.85 23.00 -3.78
C TYR A 115 7.57 24.02 -2.89
N GLY A 116 8.66 23.57 -2.27
CA GLY A 116 9.50 24.39 -1.39
C GLY A 116 9.16 24.21 0.09
N ASP A 117 10.16 24.42 0.94
CA ASP A 117 10.02 24.21 2.39
C ASP A 117 9.10 25.26 3.03
N GLU A 118 9.12 26.48 2.50
CA GLU A 118 8.26 27.60 2.92
C GLU A 118 6.76 27.29 2.78
N SER A 119 6.38 26.37 1.90
CA SER A 119 5.00 25.97 1.62
C SER A 119 4.52 24.75 2.45
N GLU A 120 5.28 24.34 3.46
CA GLU A 120 4.93 23.15 4.26
C GLU A 120 3.59 23.32 4.95
N LYS A 121 3.33 24.50 5.54
CA LYS A 121 2.05 24.83 6.16
C LYS A 121 0.89 24.71 5.18
N ASP A 122 1.03 25.25 3.96
CA ASP A 122 -0.01 25.23 2.94
C ASP A 122 -0.33 23.80 2.49
N ARG A 123 0.69 22.93 2.41
CA ARG A 123 0.50 21.51 2.13
C ARG A 123 -0.25 20.79 3.24
N ILE A 124 -0.01 21.14 4.51
CA ILE A 124 -0.74 20.54 5.64
C ILE A 124 -2.19 21.02 5.65
N ASP A 125 -2.44 22.32 5.47
CA ASP A 125 -3.81 22.86 5.39
C ASP A 125 -4.59 22.21 4.23
N LYS A 126 -3.97 22.05 3.08
CA LYS A 126 -4.53 21.32 1.94
C LYS A 126 -4.82 19.85 2.27
N ALA A 127 -3.91 19.16 2.97
CA ALA A 127 -4.12 17.77 3.39
C ALA A 127 -5.30 17.63 4.36
N ILE A 128 -5.48 18.58 5.29
CA ILE A 128 -6.62 18.60 6.23
C ILE A 128 -7.93 18.83 5.46
N ALA A 129 -7.95 19.77 4.52
CA ALA A 129 -9.14 20.05 3.71
C ALA A 129 -9.53 18.84 2.84
N ILE A 130 -8.55 18.16 2.22
CA ILE A 130 -8.75 16.91 1.48
C ILE A 130 -9.29 15.82 2.41
N ALA A 131 -8.72 15.67 3.61
CA ALA A 131 -9.12 14.67 4.59
C ALA A 131 -10.58 14.88 5.05
N ASP A 132 -10.98 16.12 5.30
CA ASP A 132 -12.37 16.45 5.67
C ASP A 132 -13.32 16.15 4.52
N LEU A 133 -12.98 16.54 3.29
CA LEU A 133 -13.79 16.25 2.10
C LEU A 133 -13.94 14.73 1.85
N ILE A 134 -12.87 13.94 2.07
CA ILE A 134 -12.94 12.47 2.00
C ILE A 134 -13.96 11.95 3.01
N ILE A 135 -13.81 12.32 4.30
CA ILE A 135 -14.71 11.86 5.37
C ILE A 135 -16.17 12.26 5.03
N GLU A 136 -16.36 13.50 4.61
CA GLU A 136 -17.70 14.02 4.28
C GLU A 136 -18.36 13.27 3.13
N SER A 137 -17.59 12.94 2.09
CA SER A 137 -18.09 12.27 0.89
C SER A 137 -18.43 10.79 1.10
N VAL A 138 -17.74 10.08 2.02
CA VAL A 138 -17.91 8.63 2.21
C VAL A 138 -18.77 8.24 3.41
N LYS A 139 -19.14 9.20 4.26
CA LYS A 139 -19.95 8.96 5.49
C LYS A 139 -21.42 8.69 5.22
N GLN A 140 -21.89 8.82 3.99
CA GLN A 140 -23.30 8.65 3.64
C GLN A 140 -23.52 7.30 2.94
N LYS A 141 -24.51 6.56 3.42
CA LYS A 141 -25.05 5.41 2.71
C LYS A 141 -25.66 5.87 1.38
N ARG A 142 -25.39 5.15 0.31
CA ARG A 142 -25.88 5.49 -1.03
C ARG A 142 -26.76 4.38 -1.59
N GLU A 143 -27.97 4.78 -1.99
CA GLU A 143 -28.87 3.89 -2.72
C GLU A 143 -28.39 3.74 -4.18
N VAL A 144 -28.45 2.50 -4.67
CA VAL A 144 -28.12 2.16 -6.06
C VAL A 144 -29.34 1.49 -6.69
N ASP A 145 -29.87 2.08 -7.76
CA ASP A 145 -31.10 1.59 -8.42
C ASP A 145 -30.98 0.11 -8.83
N GLY A 146 -31.85 -0.72 -8.23
CA GLY A 146 -31.94 -2.16 -8.51
C GLY A 146 -30.75 -2.97 -8.00
N ASP A 147 -30.03 -2.47 -7.01
CA ASP A 147 -28.94 -3.13 -6.32
C ASP A 147 -29.00 -2.86 -4.81
N GLU A 148 -28.20 -3.60 -4.02
CA GLU A 148 -28.04 -3.27 -2.60
C GLU A 148 -27.40 -1.89 -2.44
N ALA A 149 -27.79 -1.17 -1.40
CA ALA A 149 -27.17 0.10 -1.06
C ALA A 149 -25.68 -0.07 -0.71
N ILE A 150 -24.89 0.95 -0.99
CA ILE A 150 -23.48 1.00 -0.57
C ILE A 150 -23.44 1.64 0.82
N GLU A 151 -22.96 0.88 1.79
CA GLU A 151 -22.85 1.34 3.18
C GLU A 151 -21.87 2.51 3.31
N ALA A 152 -22.06 3.34 4.33
CA ALA A 152 -21.12 4.39 4.70
C ALA A 152 -19.76 3.82 5.13
N ALA A 153 -18.69 4.56 4.87
CA ALA A 153 -17.38 4.21 5.39
C ALA A 153 -17.05 5.05 6.63
N ASP A 154 -16.58 4.36 7.68
CA ASP A 154 -16.01 4.98 8.86
C ASP A 154 -14.53 5.21 8.63
N ILE A 155 -14.11 6.48 8.59
CA ILE A 155 -12.76 6.86 8.15
C ILE A 155 -11.97 7.48 9.30
N ARG A 156 -10.75 6.98 9.48
CA ARG A 156 -9.70 7.62 10.27
C ARG A 156 -8.55 8.02 9.36
N ILE A 157 -8.08 9.26 9.50
CA ILE A 157 -6.98 9.80 8.68
C ILE A 157 -5.84 10.24 9.57
N GLY A 158 -4.63 9.78 9.23
CA GLY A 158 -3.37 10.21 9.82
C GLY A 158 -2.58 11.08 8.85
N ILE A 159 -2.01 12.19 9.35
CA ILE A 159 -1.24 13.14 8.55
C ILE A 159 0.08 13.46 9.25
N ASP A 160 1.18 13.39 8.49
CA ASP A 160 2.50 13.89 8.89
C ASP A 160 3.20 14.57 7.71
N THR A 161 4.29 15.28 7.98
CA THR A 161 5.08 16.05 7.02
C THR A 161 6.56 15.86 7.25
N GLY A 162 7.36 16.01 6.21
CA GLY A 162 8.83 16.01 6.29
C GLY A 162 9.51 15.35 5.10
N LEU A 163 10.80 15.07 5.28
CA LEU A 163 11.64 14.47 4.25
C LEU A 163 11.21 13.03 3.93
N ALA A 164 11.01 12.78 2.64
CA ALA A 164 10.73 11.45 2.11
C ALA A 164 11.53 11.20 0.84
N LEU A 165 11.79 9.91 0.60
CA LEU A 165 12.45 9.42 -0.60
C LEU A 165 11.46 8.64 -1.46
N ALA A 166 11.13 9.16 -2.66
CA ALA A 166 10.29 8.46 -3.63
C ALA A 166 11.17 7.52 -4.47
N VAL A 167 10.85 6.23 -4.46
CA VAL A 167 11.60 5.18 -5.14
C VAL A 167 10.71 4.33 -6.04
N ASN A 168 11.31 3.54 -6.90
CA ASN A 168 10.60 2.56 -7.72
C ASN A 168 10.00 1.44 -6.86
N ASN A 169 8.71 1.17 -7.03
CA ASN A 169 8.01 0.10 -6.30
C ASN A 169 8.06 -1.28 -7.00
N GLY A 170 8.90 -1.47 -8.02
CA GLY A 170 9.21 -2.79 -8.58
C GLY A 170 8.16 -3.42 -9.50
N ARG A 171 7.18 -2.69 -10.04
CA ARG A 171 6.20 -3.21 -11.00
C ARG A 171 6.67 -3.06 -12.45
N ARG A 172 6.48 -4.11 -13.27
CA ARG A 172 6.88 -4.10 -14.69
C ARG A 172 6.03 -3.15 -15.56
N SER A 173 4.72 -3.06 -15.32
CA SER A 173 3.78 -2.31 -16.17
C SER A 173 3.21 -1.04 -15.52
N ASN A 174 3.20 -0.95 -14.20
CA ASN A 174 2.72 0.21 -13.44
C ASN A 174 3.64 0.42 -12.26
N ARG A 175 4.58 1.32 -12.46
CA ARG A 175 5.56 1.70 -11.46
C ARG A 175 4.94 2.77 -10.56
N GLU A 176 4.16 2.37 -9.57
CA GLU A 176 3.75 3.29 -8.52
C GLU A 176 4.99 3.70 -7.73
N PRO A 177 5.12 4.97 -7.35
CA PRO A 177 6.19 5.37 -6.44
C PRO A 177 5.94 4.75 -5.07
N LEU A 178 7.00 4.32 -4.39
CA LEU A 178 6.99 4.08 -2.96
C LEU A 178 7.65 5.27 -2.28
N PHE A 179 7.07 5.74 -1.19
CA PHE A 179 7.65 6.81 -0.38
C PHE A 179 8.17 6.22 0.93
N LEU A 180 9.45 6.42 1.17
CA LEU A 180 10.17 6.00 2.37
C LEU A 180 10.49 7.20 3.24
N GLY A 181 10.48 7.02 4.55
CA GLY A 181 10.82 8.05 5.53
C GLY A 181 9.83 8.09 6.70
N ASP A 182 10.24 8.74 7.78
CA ASP A 182 9.46 8.85 9.01
C ASP A 182 8.05 9.42 8.82
N PRO A 183 7.81 10.45 7.96
CA PRO A 183 6.48 11.01 7.78
C PRO A 183 5.45 10.01 7.28
N ALA A 184 5.81 9.11 6.36
CA ALA A 184 4.92 8.07 5.87
C ALA A 184 4.52 7.11 6.99
N ASN A 185 5.50 6.64 7.77
CA ASN A 185 5.28 5.71 8.89
C ASN A 185 4.48 6.34 10.03
N HIS A 186 4.77 7.61 10.36
CA HIS A 186 4.05 8.33 11.41
C HIS A 186 2.59 8.61 11.02
N ALA A 187 2.34 9.04 9.78
CA ALA A 187 0.98 9.22 9.26
C ALA A 187 0.20 7.89 9.31
N ALA A 188 0.80 6.77 8.90
CA ALA A 188 0.20 5.44 8.98
C ALA A 188 -0.14 5.05 10.43
N LYS A 189 0.78 5.27 11.39
CA LYS A 189 0.54 5.01 12.81
C LYS A 189 -0.59 5.89 13.39
N HIS A 190 -0.77 7.14 12.92
CA HIS A 190 -1.86 8.03 13.34
C HIS A 190 -3.20 7.65 12.72
N ALA A 191 -3.20 7.05 11.52
CA ALA A 191 -4.39 6.44 10.92
C ALA A 191 -4.87 5.18 11.67
N CYS A 192 -3.99 4.50 12.43
CA CYS A 192 -4.38 3.35 13.25
C CYS A 192 -5.18 3.74 14.49
N GLY A 193 -6.34 3.08 14.70
CA GLY A 193 -7.21 3.26 15.87
C GLY A 193 -8.67 3.08 15.53
N SER A 194 -9.56 3.10 16.54
CA SER A 194 -10.99 2.82 16.39
C SER A 194 -11.88 4.04 16.19
N ASN A 195 -11.37 5.26 16.36
CA ASN A 195 -12.18 6.47 16.33
C ASN A 195 -12.02 7.21 15.00
N VAL A 196 -13.13 7.51 14.34
CA VAL A 196 -13.18 8.30 13.11
C VAL A 196 -12.65 9.73 13.33
N GLY A 197 -12.03 10.31 12.30
CA GLY A 197 -11.58 11.69 12.27
C GLY A 197 -10.17 11.87 11.74
N ILE A 198 -9.66 13.10 11.86
CA ILE A 198 -8.36 13.53 11.35
C ILE A 198 -7.38 13.67 12.52
N TYR A 199 -6.20 13.08 12.37
CA TYR A 199 -5.16 13.02 13.40
C TYR A 199 -3.81 13.47 12.81
N LEU A 200 -3.27 14.55 13.35
CA LEU A 200 -1.95 15.05 12.97
C LEU A 200 -0.91 14.55 13.97
N THR A 201 0.29 14.28 13.49
CA THR A 201 1.45 14.11 14.36
C THR A 201 1.77 15.41 15.08
N THR A 202 2.56 15.32 16.15
CA THR A 202 3.08 16.49 16.86
C THR A 202 3.86 17.41 15.91
N ASN A 203 4.64 16.83 14.99
CA ASN A 203 5.39 17.58 13.99
C ASN A 203 4.47 18.41 13.09
N ALA A 204 3.48 17.77 12.46
CA ALA A 204 2.54 18.46 11.58
C ALA A 204 1.72 19.53 12.33
N ARG A 205 1.30 19.26 13.59
CA ARG A 205 0.62 20.26 14.44
C ARG A 205 1.47 21.48 14.70
N LYS A 206 2.75 21.28 15.02
CA LYS A 206 3.69 22.38 15.29
C LYS A 206 3.85 23.32 14.09
N VAL A 207 3.94 22.75 12.87
CA VAL A 207 4.08 23.55 11.63
C VAL A 207 2.89 24.48 11.41
N ILE A 208 1.67 24.05 11.71
CA ILE A 208 0.45 24.88 11.56
C ILE A 208 0.07 25.65 12.84
N GLY A 209 0.94 25.67 13.85
CA GLY A 209 0.74 26.42 15.08
C GLY A 209 -0.23 25.81 16.09
N LEU A 210 -0.55 24.51 15.97
CA LEU A 210 -1.38 23.77 16.93
C LEU A 210 -0.50 23.00 17.91
N ASN A 211 0.05 23.69 18.90
CA ASN A 211 0.85 23.05 19.94
C ASN A 211 -0.03 22.17 20.84
N LEU A 212 0.52 21.01 21.24
CA LEU A 212 -0.05 20.17 22.29
C LEU A 212 0.61 20.52 23.61
N ASP A 213 -0.17 20.43 24.69
CA ASP A 213 0.40 20.47 26.04
C ASP A 213 1.31 19.25 26.24
N GLU A 214 2.38 19.38 27.02
CA GLU A 214 3.35 18.30 27.30
C GLU A 214 2.69 17.00 27.76
N THR A 215 1.56 17.09 28.46
CA THR A 215 0.77 15.94 28.93
C THR A 215 -0.01 15.22 27.82
N THR A 216 -0.17 15.84 26.65
CA THR A 216 -0.92 15.30 25.52
C THR A 216 -0.03 14.91 24.34
N ASP A 217 1.26 15.25 24.39
CA ASP A 217 2.22 15.06 23.30
C ASP A 217 2.38 13.59 22.83
N THR A 218 2.16 12.64 23.74
CA THR A 218 2.21 11.20 23.44
C THR A 218 0.88 10.61 22.96
N LYS A 219 -0.21 11.40 22.94
CA LYS A 219 -1.54 10.93 22.60
C LYS A 219 -1.92 11.31 21.17
N LYS A 220 -2.55 10.39 20.44
CA LYS A 220 -3.18 10.68 19.16
C LYS A 220 -4.42 11.54 19.38
N VAL A 221 -4.30 12.86 19.19
CA VAL A 221 -5.37 13.84 19.43
C VAL A 221 -6.07 14.15 18.11
N LYS A 222 -7.39 13.93 18.09
CA LYS A 222 -8.26 14.29 16.95
C LYS A 222 -8.29 15.81 16.75
N LEU A 223 -8.27 16.27 15.50
CA LEU A 223 -8.53 17.68 15.18
C LEU A 223 -9.97 18.08 15.55
N LYS A 224 -10.09 19.29 16.10
CA LYS A 224 -11.38 19.91 16.40
C LYS A 224 -11.99 20.55 15.14
N SER A 225 -13.31 20.71 15.12
CA SER A 225 -14.00 21.27 13.95
C SER A 225 -13.52 22.67 13.57
N ASN A 226 -13.19 23.52 14.55
CA ASN A 226 -12.65 24.87 14.29
C ASN A 226 -11.22 24.83 13.70
N GLU A 227 -10.41 23.85 14.09
CA GLU A 227 -9.05 23.65 13.54
C GLU A 227 -9.14 23.20 12.08
N ILE A 228 -10.06 22.26 11.77
CA ILE A 228 -10.36 21.80 10.41
C ILE A 228 -10.84 22.97 9.55
N GLU A 229 -11.81 23.75 10.03
CA GLU A 229 -12.37 24.87 9.29
C GLU A 229 -11.34 25.94 8.98
N THR A 230 -10.39 26.20 9.90
CA THR A 230 -9.28 27.11 9.65
C THR A 230 -8.42 26.65 8.47
N SER A 231 -8.07 25.37 8.44
CA SER A 231 -7.26 24.80 7.34
C SER A 231 -8.04 24.73 6.02
N LYS A 232 -9.35 24.44 6.05
CA LYS A 232 -10.21 24.47 4.85
C LYS A 232 -10.25 25.85 4.23
N ASN A 233 -10.43 26.89 5.04
CA ASN A 233 -10.44 28.28 4.58
C ASN A 233 -9.07 28.71 4.02
N ALA A 234 -7.96 28.21 4.58
CA ALA A 234 -6.63 28.49 4.08
C ALA A 234 -6.32 27.76 2.77
N ALA A 235 -6.78 26.51 2.63
CA ALA A 235 -6.55 25.69 1.45
C ALA A 235 -7.42 26.09 0.25
N ASP A 236 -8.60 26.63 0.48
CA ASP A 236 -9.59 27.12 -0.51
C ASP A 236 -9.76 26.15 -1.71
N LEU A 237 -10.13 24.89 -1.41
CA LEU A 237 -10.27 23.85 -2.44
C LEU A 237 -11.47 24.16 -3.34
N ASP A 238 -11.24 24.23 -4.65
CA ASP A 238 -12.29 24.28 -5.68
C ASP A 238 -12.86 22.88 -5.96
N LEU A 239 -13.34 22.21 -4.92
CA LEU A 239 -13.99 20.89 -5.00
C LEU A 239 -14.90 20.69 -3.80
N THR A 240 -16.12 20.28 -4.06
CA THR A 240 -17.16 20.09 -3.04
C THR A 240 -17.59 18.64 -2.89
N CYS A 241 -18.26 18.31 -1.78
CA CYS A 241 -18.85 17.01 -1.57
C CYS A 241 -19.89 16.67 -2.68
N ASP A 242 -20.66 17.66 -3.15
CA ASP A 242 -21.62 17.49 -4.23
C ASP A 242 -20.97 17.09 -5.55
N ASP A 243 -19.79 17.62 -5.87
CA ASP A 243 -19.02 17.22 -7.05
C ASP A 243 -18.61 15.74 -6.97
N VAL A 244 -18.15 15.31 -5.80
CA VAL A 244 -17.78 13.91 -5.54
C VAL A 244 -19.01 13.00 -5.66
N MET A 245 -20.13 13.39 -5.06
CA MET A 245 -21.38 12.63 -5.11
C MET A 245 -21.94 12.52 -6.52
N ASN A 246 -21.84 13.57 -7.34
CA ASN A 246 -22.24 13.54 -8.74
C ASN A 246 -21.35 12.60 -9.57
N GLU A 247 -20.03 12.61 -9.34
CA GLU A 247 -19.12 11.65 -10.00
C GLU A 247 -19.46 10.21 -9.63
N LEU A 248 -19.77 9.92 -8.36
CA LEU A 248 -20.15 8.60 -7.90
C LEU A 248 -21.47 8.12 -8.53
N LYS A 249 -22.51 8.95 -8.53
CA LYS A 249 -23.81 8.63 -9.16
C LYS A 249 -23.65 8.24 -10.64
N ASN A 250 -22.73 8.89 -11.36
CA ASN A 250 -22.47 8.59 -12.77
C ASN A 250 -21.69 7.28 -12.95
N ASN A 251 -20.97 6.83 -11.97
CA ASN A 251 -20.05 5.69 -12.03
C ASN A 251 -20.49 4.49 -11.19
N ASP A 252 -21.38 4.65 -10.20
CA ASP A 252 -21.94 3.56 -9.41
C ASP A 252 -22.83 2.69 -10.31
N LYS A 253 -22.24 1.65 -10.87
CA LYS A 253 -22.94 0.69 -11.71
C LYS A 253 -23.42 -0.46 -10.86
N LYS A 254 -24.48 -1.14 -11.33
CA LYS A 254 -24.92 -2.42 -10.76
C LYS A 254 -23.73 -3.37 -10.72
N LEU A 255 -23.28 -3.71 -9.54
CA LEU A 255 -22.20 -4.67 -9.31
C LEU A 255 -22.74 -6.04 -8.90
N ASN A 256 -24.08 -6.23 -8.86
CA ASN A 256 -24.72 -7.48 -8.46
C ASN A 256 -24.56 -8.61 -9.47
N ASP A 257 -24.25 -8.32 -10.74
CA ASP A 257 -24.29 -9.27 -11.85
C ASP A 257 -22.93 -9.92 -12.12
N PHE A 258 -22.05 -10.06 -11.13
CA PHE A 258 -20.82 -10.79 -11.35
C PHE A 258 -20.74 -12.09 -10.53
N SER A 259 -20.12 -13.10 -11.13
CA SER A 259 -19.79 -14.36 -10.46
C SER A 259 -18.28 -14.51 -10.33
N PHE A 260 -17.86 -15.10 -9.24
CA PHE A 260 -16.46 -15.49 -9.10
C PHE A 260 -16.14 -16.70 -9.99
N SER A 261 -14.94 -16.73 -10.52
CA SER A 261 -14.35 -17.90 -11.15
C SER A 261 -13.08 -18.32 -10.40
N ARG A 262 -12.56 -19.50 -10.69
CA ARG A 262 -11.31 -19.97 -10.08
C ARG A 262 -10.12 -19.62 -10.96
N THR A 263 -8.93 -19.57 -10.37
CA THR A 263 -7.67 -19.56 -11.12
C THR A 263 -7.25 -21.00 -11.42
N THR A 264 -6.27 -21.17 -12.30
CA THR A 264 -5.62 -22.46 -12.54
C THR A 264 -4.21 -22.40 -11.94
N PRO A 265 -3.92 -23.18 -10.90
CA PRO A 265 -2.57 -23.28 -10.36
C PRO A 265 -1.57 -23.89 -11.37
N PRO A 266 -0.27 -23.55 -11.25
CA PRO A 266 0.32 -22.63 -10.28
C PRO A 266 0.06 -21.17 -10.65
N LEU A 267 0.09 -20.28 -9.64
CA LEU A 267 -0.32 -18.87 -9.81
C LEU A 267 0.71 -17.98 -10.51
N LYS A 268 1.93 -18.44 -10.74
CA LYS A 268 3.02 -17.65 -11.35
C LYS A 268 2.60 -16.84 -12.57
N ASP A 269 1.79 -17.46 -13.45
CA ASP A 269 1.41 -16.88 -14.73
C ASP A 269 0.05 -16.15 -14.69
N LEU A 270 -0.54 -16.00 -13.49
CA LEU A 270 -1.78 -15.24 -13.32
C LEU A 270 -1.54 -13.77 -13.69
N ASP A 271 -2.22 -13.31 -14.74
CA ASP A 271 -2.18 -11.91 -15.13
C ASP A 271 -3.22 -11.11 -14.33
N PHE A 272 -2.73 -10.22 -13.48
CA PHE A 272 -3.57 -9.33 -12.71
C PHE A 272 -4.16 -8.18 -13.55
N ASP A 273 -3.59 -7.86 -14.71
CA ASP A 273 -4.10 -6.82 -15.60
C ASP A 273 -5.45 -7.24 -16.24
N ASP A 274 -5.71 -8.53 -16.32
CA ASP A 274 -6.99 -9.10 -16.79
C ASP A 274 -8.08 -9.11 -15.71
N LEU A 275 -7.74 -8.87 -14.45
CA LEU A 275 -8.70 -8.88 -13.36
C LEU A 275 -9.47 -7.56 -13.27
N TYR A 276 -10.78 -7.68 -13.12
CA TYR A 276 -11.71 -6.63 -12.74
C TYR A 276 -12.94 -7.30 -12.09
N TYR A 277 -13.88 -6.56 -11.56
CA TYR A 277 -14.98 -7.15 -10.80
C TYR A 277 -15.74 -8.28 -11.52
N LYS A 278 -15.93 -8.22 -12.88
CA LYS A 278 -16.59 -9.31 -13.65
C LYS A 278 -15.69 -10.52 -13.92
N SER A 279 -14.37 -10.41 -13.81
CA SER A 279 -13.40 -11.51 -13.92
C SER A 279 -12.76 -11.87 -12.60
N ALA A 280 -13.36 -11.42 -11.48
CA ALA A 280 -12.86 -11.68 -10.14
C ALA A 280 -12.73 -13.18 -9.87
N LYS A 281 -11.68 -13.55 -9.13
CA LYS A 281 -11.40 -14.93 -8.74
C LYS A 281 -11.73 -15.12 -7.26
N HIS A 282 -12.16 -16.31 -6.88
CA HIS A 282 -12.38 -16.67 -5.49
C HIS A 282 -12.06 -18.14 -5.30
N GLN A 283 -11.13 -18.43 -4.40
CA GLN A 283 -10.75 -19.78 -4.01
C GLN A 283 -9.84 -19.75 -2.78
N GLU A 284 -9.66 -20.91 -2.19
CA GLU A 284 -8.71 -21.12 -1.10
C GLU A 284 -7.27 -21.00 -1.63
N ILE A 285 -6.46 -20.12 -1.03
CA ILE A 285 -5.10 -19.77 -1.43
C ILE A 285 -4.26 -19.58 -0.16
N VAL A 286 -2.97 -19.90 -0.21
CA VAL A 286 -2.01 -19.49 0.83
C VAL A 286 -1.50 -18.10 0.52
N SER A 287 -1.65 -17.20 1.45
CA SER A 287 -1.09 -15.85 1.44
C SER A 287 0.17 -15.79 2.29
N ILE A 288 1.21 -15.15 1.79
CA ILE A 288 2.52 -15.02 2.44
C ILE A 288 2.84 -13.52 2.54
N TYR A 289 3.22 -13.10 3.76
CA TYR A 289 3.77 -11.77 4.03
C TYR A 289 5.19 -11.94 4.54
N ALA A 290 6.16 -11.34 3.84
CA ALA A 290 7.56 -11.35 4.24
C ALA A 290 8.03 -9.89 4.39
N ASP A 291 8.13 -9.44 5.64
CA ASP A 291 8.42 -8.07 6.04
C ASP A 291 9.88 -7.94 6.50
N ILE A 292 10.57 -6.87 6.07
CA ILE A 292 11.96 -6.65 6.43
C ILE A 292 12.01 -5.98 7.81
N ASP A 293 12.30 -6.77 8.83
CA ASP A 293 12.46 -6.27 10.19
C ASP A 293 13.63 -5.29 10.31
N GLY A 294 13.41 -4.19 11.02
CA GLY A 294 14.43 -3.13 11.17
C GLY A 294 14.49 -2.11 10.02
N PHE A 295 13.79 -2.34 8.88
CA PHE A 295 13.93 -1.48 7.69
C PHE A 295 13.53 -0.01 7.94
N THR A 296 12.50 0.25 8.73
CA THR A 296 12.11 1.61 9.13
C THR A 296 13.27 2.34 9.83
N ASN A 297 13.95 1.70 10.77
CA ASN A 297 15.08 2.27 11.50
C ASN A 297 16.29 2.48 10.56
N PHE A 298 16.55 1.52 9.66
CA PHE A 298 17.56 1.64 8.62
C PHE A 298 17.33 2.86 7.72
N VAL A 299 16.09 3.07 7.25
CA VAL A 299 15.73 4.25 6.46
C VAL A 299 15.94 5.53 7.26
N SER A 300 15.45 5.60 8.51
CA SER A 300 15.56 6.80 9.36
C SER A 300 17.02 7.17 9.65
N ALA A 301 17.91 6.19 9.81
CA ALA A 301 19.34 6.43 10.02
C ALA A 301 20.06 6.97 8.77
N ASN A 302 19.63 6.53 7.58
CA ASN A 302 20.36 6.75 6.33
C ASN A 302 19.78 7.88 5.46
N ILE A 303 18.50 8.28 5.63
CA ILE A 303 17.80 9.19 4.71
C ILE A 303 18.38 10.63 4.67
N ASN A 304 19.16 11.02 5.67
CA ASN A 304 19.68 12.40 5.80
C ASN A 304 21.00 12.65 5.06
N SER A 305 21.62 11.63 4.49
CA SER A 305 22.85 11.77 3.68
C SER A 305 22.64 11.27 2.26
N ASP A 306 23.38 11.80 1.31
CA ASP A 306 23.22 11.38 -0.09
C ASP A 306 23.68 9.92 -0.30
N GLU A 307 24.73 9.49 0.37
CA GLU A 307 25.17 8.07 0.27
C GLU A 307 24.16 7.15 0.96
N GLY A 308 23.67 7.52 2.14
CA GLY A 308 22.63 6.75 2.83
C GLY A 308 21.34 6.62 2.01
N LYS A 309 20.92 7.67 1.29
CA LYS A 309 19.77 7.56 0.36
C LYS A 309 20.03 6.55 -0.75
N LYS A 310 21.25 6.46 -1.27
CA LYS A 310 21.63 5.44 -2.27
C LYS A 310 21.58 4.05 -1.67
N ASP A 311 22.07 3.88 -0.44
CA ASP A 311 22.06 2.61 0.26
C ASP A 311 20.64 2.11 0.55
N ILE A 312 19.71 3.01 0.89
CA ILE A 312 18.28 2.68 0.99
C ILE A 312 17.75 2.12 -0.35
N VAL A 313 18.09 2.75 -1.48
CA VAL A 313 17.66 2.29 -2.81
C VAL A 313 18.26 0.94 -3.15
N ARG A 314 19.57 0.74 -2.89
CA ARG A 314 20.30 -0.52 -3.11
C ARG A 314 19.67 -1.66 -2.32
N ALA A 315 19.56 -1.49 -1.00
CA ALA A 315 19.00 -2.50 -0.11
C ALA A 315 17.57 -2.87 -0.51
N LEU A 316 16.69 -1.88 -0.68
CA LEU A 316 15.29 -2.14 -1.03
C LEU A 316 15.16 -2.88 -2.35
N HIS A 317 15.91 -2.46 -3.38
CA HIS A 317 15.82 -3.08 -4.71
C HIS A 317 16.26 -4.54 -4.68
N VAL A 318 17.43 -4.82 -4.11
CA VAL A 318 18.03 -6.16 -4.10
C VAL A 318 17.18 -7.12 -3.25
N LEU A 319 16.88 -6.74 -2.01
CA LEU A 319 16.14 -7.59 -1.07
C LEU A 319 14.76 -7.97 -1.62
N ARG A 320 13.96 -7.00 -2.04
CA ARG A 320 12.61 -7.27 -2.54
C ARG A 320 12.60 -8.03 -3.87
N SER A 321 13.50 -7.69 -4.79
CA SER A 321 13.54 -8.34 -6.11
C SER A 321 13.93 -9.81 -6.00
N GLU A 322 14.86 -10.14 -5.12
CA GLU A 322 15.24 -11.53 -4.92
C GLU A 322 14.18 -12.33 -4.16
N MET A 323 13.53 -11.75 -3.15
CA MET A 323 12.39 -12.40 -2.48
C MET A 323 11.27 -12.74 -3.47
N ASP A 324 10.90 -11.81 -4.38
CA ASP A 324 9.93 -12.05 -5.47
C ASP A 324 10.40 -13.13 -6.44
N SER A 325 11.69 -13.09 -6.82
CA SER A 325 12.28 -14.09 -7.72
C SER A 325 12.25 -15.49 -7.11
N THR A 326 12.55 -15.62 -5.84
CA THR A 326 12.48 -16.89 -5.11
C THR A 326 11.04 -17.41 -5.09
N LEU A 327 10.08 -16.58 -4.68
CA LEU A 327 8.66 -16.95 -4.68
C LEU A 327 8.18 -17.43 -6.05
N SER A 328 8.51 -16.69 -7.11
CA SER A 328 7.95 -16.91 -8.45
C SER A 328 8.70 -17.97 -9.26
N ASN A 329 10.04 -17.97 -9.22
CA ASN A 329 10.84 -18.86 -10.06
C ASN A 329 11.05 -20.22 -9.41
N ASP A 330 11.30 -20.27 -8.12
CA ASP A 330 11.58 -21.52 -7.42
C ASP A 330 10.32 -22.24 -6.99
N TYR A 331 9.27 -21.50 -6.54
CA TYR A 331 8.05 -22.07 -5.95
C TYR A 331 6.78 -21.83 -6.75
N LYS A 332 6.86 -21.17 -7.92
CA LYS A 332 5.73 -20.90 -8.81
C LYS A 332 4.58 -20.12 -8.16
N GLY A 333 4.89 -19.40 -7.08
CA GLY A 333 4.00 -18.45 -6.46
C GLY A 333 3.85 -17.15 -7.28
N ARG A 334 2.95 -16.30 -6.86
CA ARG A 334 2.67 -15.02 -7.51
C ARG A 334 2.75 -13.88 -6.51
N ARG A 335 3.66 -12.92 -6.74
CA ARG A 335 3.62 -11.67 -5.98
C ARG A 335 2.35 -10.90 -6.32
N VAL A 336 1.61 -10.49 -5.30
CA VAL A 336 0.51 -9.54 -5.40
C VAL A 336 1.07 -8.13 -5.54
N ARG A 337 1.87 -7.72 -4.55
CA ARG A 337 2.51 -6.40 -4.48
C ARG A 337 3.67 -6.37 -3.49
N PHE A 338 4.37 -5.26 -3.46
CA PHE A 338 5.12 -4.85 -2.29
C PHE A 338 4.29 -3.84 -1.49
N ILE A 339 4.29 -3.98 -0.17
CA ILE A 339 3.67 -3.06 0.78
C ILE A 339 4.83 -2.45 1.58
N GLY A 340 5.31 -1.28 1.15
CA GLY A 340 6.58 -0.81 1.69
C GLY A 340 7.73 -1.76 1.35
N ASP A 341 8.39 -2.25 2.36
CA ASP A 341 9.44 -3.27 2.31
C ASP A 341 8.90 -4.71 2.37
N CYS A 342 7.63 -4.90 2.71
CA CYS A 342 7.00 -6.21 2.79
C CYS A 342 6.66 -6.78 1.41
N LEU A 343 7.01 -8.05 1.15
CA LEU A 343 6.53 -8.85 0.02
C LEU A 343 5.21 -9.51 0.39
N HIS A 344 4.14 -9.22 -0.36
CA HIS A 344 2.90 -9.98 -0.31
C HIS A 344 2.81 -10.92 -1.52
N GLY A 345 2.72 -12.21 -1.26
CA GLY A 345 2.73 -13.27 -2.25
C GLY A 345 1.66 -14.34 -2.04
N LEU A 346 1.34 -15.07 -3.10
CA LEU A 346 0.32 -16.13 -3.12
C LEU A 346 0.91 -17.44 -3.60
N ILE A 347 0.48 -18.54 -2.97
CA ILE A 347 0.76 -19.91 -3.43
C ILE A 347 -0.56 -20.70 -3.43
N CYS A 348 -0.77 -21.45 -4.51
CA CYS A 348 -1.89 -22.37 -4.63
C CYS A 348 -1.48 -23.57 -5.47
N GLU A 349 -1.79 -24.74 -4.96
CA GLU A 349 -1.64 -26.01 -5.65
C GLU A 349 -3.03 -26.62 -5.92
N GLY A 350 -3.16 -27.41 -6.99
CA GLY A 350 -4.42 -28.04 -7.36
C GLY A 350 -4.74 -27.91 -8.84
N SER A 351 -6.01 -27.68 -9.16
CA SER A 351 -6.52 -27.56 -10.52
C SER A 351 -7.51 -26.40 -10.64
N HIS A 352 -8.07 -26.21 -11.84
CA HIS A 352 -9.13 -25.21 -12.03
C HIS A 352 -10.44 -25.55 -11.31
N VAL A 353 -10.60 -26.77 -10.79
CA VAL A 353 -11.80 -27.22 -10.07
C VAL A 353 -11.62 -27.25 -8.54
N GLU A 354 -10.41 -27.57 -8.06
CA GLU A 354 -10.18 -27.66 -6.62
C GLU A 354 -8.79 -27.17 -6.20
N THR A 355 -8.68 -26.69 -4.97
CA THR A 355 -7.42 -26.41 -4.31
C THR A 355 -6.96 -27.63 -3.49
N HIS A 356 -5.68 -27.99 -3.60
CA HIS A 356 -5.05 -28.97 -2.73
C HIS A 356 -4.44 -28.23 -1.54
N ALA A 357 -5.23 -28.03 -0.47
CA ALA A 357 -4.88 -27.20 0.67
C ALA A 357 -3.56 -27.64 1.34
N ASP A 358 -3.45 -28.92 1.71
CA ASP A 358 -2.25 -29.46 2.38
C ASP A 358 -0.99 -29.22 1.52
N LYS A 359 -1.09 -29.51 0.24
CA LYS A 359 0.03 -29.32 -0.69
C LYS A 359 0.38 -27.83 -0.88
N SER A 360 -0.60 -26.94 -0.88
CA SER A 360 -0.38 -25.50 -0.94
C SER A 360 0.38 -25.00 0.30
N VAL A 361 0.03 -25.51 1.49
CA VAL A 361 0.71 -25.20 2.75
C VAL A 361 2.13 -25.75 2.77
N ASP A 362 2.34 -26.99 2.29
CA ASP A 362 3.68 -27.59 2.19
C ASP A 362 4.60 -26.76 1.31
N VAL A 363 4.13 -26.38 0.10
CA VAL A 363 4.89 -25.53 -0.83
C VAL A 363 5.15 -24.16 -0.24
N ALA A 364 4.19 -23.56 0.47
CA ALA A 364 4.37 -22.26 1.13
C ALA A 364 5.42 -22.34 2.23
N THR A 365 5.44 -23.42 3.02
CA THR A 365 6.44 -23.64 4.08
C THR A 365 7.86 -23.72 3.49
N GLU A 366 8.03 -24.46 2.40
CA GLU A 366 9.32 -24.53 1.70
C GLU A 366 9.69 -23.16 1.06
N ALA A 367 8.72 -22.43 0.52
CA ALA A 367 8.95 -21.12 -0.08
C ALA A 367 9.42 -20.09 0.98
N VAL A 368 8.82 -20.10 2.17
CA VAL A 368 9.25 -19.25 3.29
C VAL A 368 10.70 -19.53 3.69
N ALA A 369 11.09 -20.81 3.77
CA ALA A 369 12.50 -21.18 4.04
C ALA A 369 13.46 -20.72 2.91
N GLY A 370 13.03 -20.85 1.65
CA GLY A 370 13.77 -20.38 0.49
C GLY A 370 13.92 -18.85 0.46
N ILE A 371 12.83 -18.12 0.72
CA ILE A 371 12.84 -16.65 0.79
C ILE A 371 13.80 -16.16 1.88
N ARG A 372 13.77 -16.78 3.08
CA ARG A 372 14.73 -16.46 4.15
C ARG A 372 16.18 -16.73 3.75
N SER A 373 16.42 -17.85 3.05
CA SER A 373 17.79 -18.19 2.58
C SER A 373 18.30 -17.19 1.56
N SER A 374 17.44 -16.78 0.61
CA SER A 374 17.75 -15.71 -0.37
C SER A 374 17.97 -14.36 0.30
N PHE A 375 17.14 -14.01 1.29
CA PHE A 375 17.28 -12.76 2.04
C PHE A 375 18.64 -12.67 2.73
N ASN A 376 19.06 -13.70 3.46
CA ASN A 376 20.38 -13.72 4.10
C ASN A 376 21.52 -13.58 3.09
N MET A 377 21.42 -14.27 1.94
CA MET A 377 22.40 -14.14 0.88
C MET A 377 22.44 -12.72 0.29
N CYS A 378 21.29 -12.03 0.20
CA CYS A 378 21.25 -10.63 -0.21
C CYS A 378 22.00 -9.72 0.76
N LEU A 379 21.85 -9.92 2.09
CA LEU A 379 22.59 -9.13 3.08
C LEU A 379 24.10 -9.30 2.92
N ASP A 380 24.57 -10.55 2.81
CA ASP A 380 25.99 -10.86 2.61
C ASP A 380 26.52 -10.16 1.34
N LYS A 381 25.80 -10.26 0.22
CA LYS A 381 26.18 -9.67 -1.06
C LYS A 381 26.13 -8.13 -1.06
N LEU A 382 25.10 -7.53 -0.47
CA LEU A 382 25.01 -6.07 -0.32
C LEU A 382 26.19 -5.51 0.48
N ASN A 383 26.59 -6.22 1.53
CA ASN A 383 27.75 -5.84 2.32
C ASN A 383 29.07 -6.02 1.52
N GLU A 384 29.21 -7.12 0.77
CA GLU A 384 30.37 -7.36 -0.11
C GLU A 384 30.53 -6.29 -1.20
N PHE A 385 29.41 -5.90 -1.87
CA PHE A 385 29.45 -4.96 -3.00
C PHE A 385 29.55 -3.50 -2.55
N PHE A 386 28.87 -3.10 -1.47
CA PHE A 386 28.64 -1.70 -1.14
C PHE A 386 29.10 -1.30 0.27
N ALA A 387 29.39 -2.26 1.15
CA ALA A 387 29.74 -2.02 2.56
C ALA A 387 28.71 -1.10 3.26
N ILE A 388 27.40 -1.43 3.15
CA ILE A 388 26.29 -0.62 3.63
C ILE A 388 26.24 -0.67 5.16
N ASP A 389 26.28 0.50 5.80
CA ASP A 389 26.21 0.60 7.26
C ASP A 389 24.81 0.24 7.79
N GLY A 390 24.77 -0.66 8.78
CA GLY A 390 23.55 -1.15 9.40
C GLY A 390 22.76 -2.17 8.57
N ILE A 391 23.29 -2.69 7.45
CA ILE A 391 22.61 -3.72 6.64
C ILE A 391 22.47 -5.04 7.39
N ASP A 392 23.42 -5.39 8.23
CA ASP A 392 23.46 -6.63 9.02
C ASP A 392 22.42 -6.62 10.17
N ASP A 393 21.88 -5.45 10.51
CA ASP A 393 20.83 -5.30 11.54
C ASP A 393 19.42 -5.62 10.98
N LEU A 394 19.30 -5.82 9.66
CA LEU A 394 18.03 -6.15 9.03
C LEU A 394 17.70 -7.64 9.24
N GLY A 395 16.45 -7.88 9.62
CA GLY A 395 15.87 -9.21 9.75
C GLY A 395 14.76 -9.45 8.73
N LEU A 396 14.16 -10.63 8.80
CA LEU A 396 12.99 -10.96 7.98
C LEU A 396 11.93 -11.65 8.83
N ALA A 397 10.78 -11.01 9.00
CA ALA A 397 9.59 -11.60 9.62
C ALA A 397 8.69 -12.17 8.51
N ILE A 398 8.30 -13.46 8.61
CA ILE A 398 7.44 -14.08 7.61
C ILE A 398 6.27 -14.76 8.29
N GLY A 399 5.04 -14.36 7.87
CA GLY A 399 3.79 -15.02 8.22
C GLY A 399 3.09 -15.54 6.97
N TYR A 400 2.35 -16.64 7.09
CA TYR A 400 1.49 -17.13 6.04
C TYR A 400 0.27 -17.85 6.60
N GLU A 401 -0.83 -17.80 5.86
CA GLU A 401 -2.10 -18.43 6.22
C GLU A 401 -2.79 -18.93 4.95
N ILE A 402 -3.57 -20.00 5.05
CA ILE A 402 -4.45 -20.48 4.01
C ILE A 402 -5.89 -20.08 4.32
N GLY A 403 -6.60 -19.57 3.33
CA GLY A 403 -7.99 -19.15 3.48
C GLY A 403 -8.66 -18.84 2.15
N ASP A 404 -9.95 -18.51 2.21
CA ASP A 404 -10.72 -18.05 1.06
C ASP A 404 -10.29 -16.64 0.64
N VAL A 405 -9.77 -16.53 -0.57
CA VAL A 405 -9.20 -15.29 -1.13
C VAL A 405 -9.98 -14.87 -2.36
N SER A 406 -10.41 -13.61 -2.39
CA SER A 406 -10.98 -12.99 -3.59
C SER A 406 -9.99 -12.05 -4.27
N LEU A 407 -9.65 -12.34 -5.52
CA LEU A 407 -8.74 -11.57 -6.34
C LEU A 407 -9.52 -10.72 -7.34
N THR A 408 -9.37 -9.41 -7.26
CA THR A 408 -10.00 -8.47 -8.20
C THR A 408 -9.26 -7.14 -8.22
N ARG A 409 -9.57 -6.31 -9.20
CA ARG A 409 -9.16 -4.90 -9.24
C ARG A 409 -10.36 -4.02 -8.97
N VAL A 410 -10.18 -3.02 -8.11
CA VAL A 410 -11.16 -1.99 -7.81
C VAL A 410 -10.73 -0.65 -8.42
N GLY A 411 -11.68 0.24 -8.75
CA GLY A 411 -11.41 1.52 -9.39
C GLY A 411 -11.70 1.56 -10.89
N LYS A 412 -11.18 2.56 -11.64
CA LYS A 412 -11.45 2.70 -13.09
C LYS A 412 -10.75 1.60 -13.89
N ARG A 413 -11.49 0.95 -14.80
CA ARG A 413 -11.01 -0.18 -15.64
C ARG A 413 -9.69 0.08 -16.39
N ASN A 414 -9.39 1.31 -16.75
CA ASN A 414 -8.17 1.69 -17.47
C ASN A 414 -7.06 2.22 -16.56
N ASP A 415 -7.30 2.32 -15.25
CA ASP A 415 -6.28 2.72 -14.28
C ASP A 415 -5.62 1.46 -13.73
N LYS A 416 -4.46 1.11 -14.30
CA LYS A 416 -3.71 -0.11 -13.99
C LYS A 416 -3.12 -0.13 -12.57
N ARG A 417 -3.32 0.92 -11.76
CA ARG A 417 -2.73 1.11 -10.44
C ARG A 417 -3.47 0.42 -9.30
N TRP A 418 -4.65 -0.22 -9.57
CA TRP A 418 -5.54 -0.72 -8.53
C TRP A 418 -5.64 -2.23 -8.55
N PHE A 419 -5.20 -2.85 -7.49
CA PHE A 419 -5.41 -4.27 -7.23
C PHE A 419 -5.79 -4.47 -5.77
N HIS A 420 -6.87 -5.19 -5.52
CA HIS A 420 -7.28 -5.60 -4.19
C HIS A 420 -7.36 -7.10 -4.08
N LEU A 421 -6.74 -7.57 -3.02
CA LEU A 421 -6.90 -8.87 -2.46
C LEU A 421 -7.80 -8.75 -1.22
N PHE A 422 -8.91 -9.47 -1.18
CA PHE A 422 -9.67 -9.68 0.04
C PHE A 422 -9.25 -11.01 0.61
N GLU A 423 -8.70 -10.96 1.78
CA GLU A 423 -8.15 -12.10 2.47
C GLU A 423 -8.57 -12.05 3.93
N GLN A 424 -8.90 -13.22 4.47
CA GLN A 424 -9.16 -13.40 5.89
C GLN A 424 -7.83 -13.49 6.65
N LEU A 425 -6.95 -12.51 6.49
CA LEU A 425 -5.82 -12.37 7.40
C LEU A 425 -6.27 -11.54 8.61
N LYS A 426 -6.57 -12.21 9.69
CA LYS A 426 -6.43 -11.61 11.02
C LYS A 426 -4.96 -11.29 11.18
N ALA A 427 -4.62 -10.05 10.85
CA ALA A 427 -3.27 -9.55 10.93
C ALA A 427 -2.69 -9.78 12.31
N TYR A 428 -1.73 -10.68 12.40
CA TYR A 428 -0.68 -10.66 13.41
C TYR A 428 0.56 -10.02 12.73
N LEU A 429 0.53 -8.71 12.58
CA LEU A 429 1.69 -7.86 12.40
C LEU A 429 1.62 -6.73 13.40
#